data_d04bb26702868579de8d172b06c4f2b9
#
_entry.id   d04bb26702868579de8d172b06c4f2b9
#
_cell.length_a   1.000
_cell.length_b   1.000
_cell.length_c   1.000
_cell.angle_alpha   90.00
_cell.angle_beta   90.00
_cell.angle_gamma   90.00
#
_symmetry.space_group_name_H-M   'P 1'
#
loop_
_entity.id
_entity.type
_entity.pdbx_description
1 polymer ?
#
loop_
_entity_poly.entity_id
_entity_poly.type
_entity_poly.pdbx_seq_one_letter_code
_entity_poly.pdbx_strand_id
1 'polypeptide(L)'
;LDIPETIKLEGMEMVDFITVISIFLDNAMEASIQSDIPKMHIGYFNHGNKQIFIVQNSTQEEFIPISSLFERGVSSKGDHRGIGLANVRNILDNYQNISLKTESMTFAFTQELNISKKA
;
A
#
# COMPACT_ATOMS: atom_id res chain seq x y z
N LEU A 1 -2.31 14.60 3.19
CA LEU A 1 -0.94 14.08 3.13
C LEU A 1 -0.17 14.52 4.36
N ASP A 2 0.24 13.56 5.19
CA ASP A 2 0.94 13.82 6.44
C ASP A 2 2.44 13.58 6.29
N ILE A 3 3.15 14.60 5.86
CA ILE A 3 4.61 14.58 5.80
C ILE A 3 5.11 15.77 6.61
N PRO A 4 5.39 15.58 7.91
CA PRO A 4 5.69 16.70 8.79
C PRO A 4 7.04 17.37 8.49
N GLU A 5 7.95 16.68 7.83
CA GLU A 5 9.27 17.19 7.50
C GLU A 5 9.84 16.40 6.32
N THR A 6 10.99 16.85 5.82
CA THR A 6 11.66 16.14 4.73
C THR A 6 12.15 14.78 5.22
N ILE A 7 11.74 13.72 4.51
CA ILE A 7 12.15 12.35 4.85
C ILE A 7 13.00 11.82 3.70
N LYS A 8 14.23 11.40 4.04
CA LYS A 8 15.11 10.79 3.06
C LYS A 8 14.87 9.28 3.06
N LEU A 9 14.59 8.73 1.89
CA LEU A 9 14.37 7.29 1.76
C LEU A 9 15.65 6.51 2.06
N GLU A 10 15.55 5.55 2.96
CA GLU A 10 16.66 4.65 3.31
C GLU A 10 16.13 3.23 3.40
N GLY A 11 16.93 2.27 2.98
CA GLY A 11 16.57 0.86 3.10
C GLY A 11 15.83 0.27 1.91
N MET A 12 15.56 1.05 0.88
CA MET A 12 14.87 0.58 -0.32
C MET A 12 15.35 1.39 -1.52
N GLU A 13 15.46 0.72 -2.67
CA GLU A 13 15.79 1.41 -3.92
C GLU A 13 14.66 2.37 -4.29
N MET A 14 15.03 3.57 -4.74
CA MET A 14 14.04 4.61 -5.07
C MET A 14 13.07 4.15 -6.15
N VAL A 15 13.55 3.45 -7.19
CA VAL A 15 12.70 2.98 -8.27
C VAL A 15 11.65 2.00 -7.75
N ASP A 16 12.07 1.08 -6.89
CA ASP A 16 11.15 0.10 -6.30
C ASP A 16 10.13 0.79 -5.40
N PHE A 17 10.57 1.74 -4.60
CA PHE A 17 9.69 2.49 -3.72
C PHE A 17 8.61 3.22 -4.52
N ILE A 18 9.02 3.96 -5.55
CA ILE A 18 8.08 4.70 -6.39
C ILE A 18 7.09 3.76 -7.06
N THR A 19 7.55 2.62 -7.55
CA THR A 19 6.68 1.65 -8.19
C THR A 19 5.62 1.13 -7.23
N VAL A 20 6.04 0.72 -6.02
CA VAL A 20 5.12 0.20 -5.02
C VAL A 20 4.10 1.26 -4.58
N ILE A 21 4.58 2.47 -4.30
CA ILE A 21 3.70 3.55 -3.85
C ILE A 21 2.70 3.93 -4.94
N SER A 22 3.14 3.97 -6.20
CA SER A 22 2.25 4.28 -7.32
C SER A 22 1.11 3.26 -7.42
N ILE A 23 1.42 1.99 -7.24
CA ILE A 23 0.40 0.94 -7.26
C ILE A 23 -0.58 1.11 -6.11
N PHE A 24 -0.07 1.39 -4.90
CA PHE A 24 -0.95 1.61 -3.74
C PHE A 24 -1.87 2.80 -3.96
N LEU A 25 -1.33 3.91 -4.47
CA LEU A 25 -2.11 5.12 -4.68
C LEU A 25 -3.17 4.92 -5.77
N ASP A 26 -2.81 4.26 -6.87
CA ASP A 26 -3.77 3.98 -7.93
C ASP A 26 -4.92 3.12 -7.42
N ASN A 27 -4.59 2.07 -6.67
CA ASN A 27 -5.61 1.18 -6.11
C ASN A 27 -6.50 1.93 -5.11
N ALA A 28 -5.89 2.76 -4.26
CA ALA A 28 -6.64 3.52 -3.27
C ALA A 28 -7.57 4.52 -3.92
N MET A 29 -7.11 5.23 -4.95
CA MET A 29 -7.93 6.17 -5.68
C MET A 29 -9.13 5.49 -6.34
N GLU A 30 -8.90 4.40 -7.05
CA GLU A 30 -9.97 3.68 -7.72
C GLU A 30 -11.02 3.19 -6.72
N ALA A 31 -10.57 2.63 -5.60
CA ALA A 31 -11.50 2.10 -4.61
C ALA A 31 -12.28 3.21 -3.92
N SER A 32 -11.62 4.31 -3.56
CA SER A 32 -12.28 5.40 -2.84
C SER A 32 -13.34 6.08 -3.71
N ILE A 33 -13.08 6.27 -4.99
CA ILE A 33 -14.04 6.89 -5.92
C ILE A 33 -15.33 6.08 -5.99
N GLN A 34 -15.25 4.77 -5.86
CA GLN A 34 -16.42 3.90 -5.93
C GLN A 34 -17.16 3.74 -4.61
N SER A 35 -16.61 4.27 -3.52
CA SER A 35 -17.27 4.21 -2.23
C SER A 35 -18.33 5.30 -2.10
N ASP A 36 -19.26 5.14 -1.15
CA ASP A 36 -20.34 6.10 -0.93
C ASP A 36 -19.80 7.46 -0.51
N ILE A 37 -18.79 7.46 0.36
CA ILE A 37 -18.15 8.70 0.83
C ILE A 37 -16.66 8.54 0.60
N PRO A 38 -16.13 9.05 -0.53
CA PRO A 38 -14.72 8.89 -0.86
C PRO A 38 -13.80 9.53 0.16
N LYS A 39 -12.88 8.74 0.72
CA LYS A 39 -11.86 9.22 1.66
C LYS A 39 -10.56 8.50 1.38
N MET A 40 -9.45 9.24 1.55
CA MET A 40 -8.12 8.67 1.42
C MET A 40 -7.17 9.39 2.37
N HIS A 41 -6.40 8.62 3.13
CA HIS A 41 -5.37 9.14 4.03
C HIS A 41 -4.02 8.57 3.62
N ILE A 42 -3.02 9.45 3.58
CA ILE A 42 -1.67 9.07 3.21
C ILE A 42 -0.73 9.63 4.27
N GLY A 43 0.16 8.79 4.78
CA GLY A 43 1.17 9.21 5.74
C GLY A 43 2.52 8.63 5.38
N TYR A 44 3.59 9.39 5.64
CA TYR A 44 4.96 8.94 5.46
C TYR A 44 5.79 9.56 6.56
N PHE A 45 6.38 8.72 7.43
CA PHE A 45 7.07 9.23 8.61
C PHE A 45 8.12 8.23 9.11
N ASN A 46 9.03 8.75 9.94
CA ASN A 46 10.03 7.95 10.63
C ASN A 46 9.50 7.52 11.98
N HIS A 47 9.77 6.28 12.35
CA HIS A 47 9.46 5.75 13.67
C HIS A 47 10.60 4.85 14.12
N GLY A 48 11.48 5.38 14.97
CA GLY A 48 12.71 4.68 15.35
C GLY A 48 13.62 4.50 14.13
N ASN A 49 14.06 3.27 13.86
CA ASN A 49 14.88 2.97 12.70
C ASN A 49 14.04 2.54 11.49
N LYS A 50 12.74 2.74 11.56
CA LYS A 50 11.83 2.39 10.46
C LYS A 50 11.29 3.62 9.78
N GLN A 51 11.00 3.47 8.50
CA GLN A 51 10.22 4.44 7.74
C GLN A 51 8.89 3.76 7.41
N ILE A 52 7.80 4.46 7.66
CA ILE A 52 6.47 3.89 7.49
C ILE A 52 5.72 4.72 6.46
N PHE A 53 5.24 4.05 5.42
CA PHE A 53 4.35 4.65 4.44
C PHE A 53 3.00 3.96 4.55
N ILE A 54 1.94 4.73 4.78
CA ILE A 54 0.60 4.19 4.98
C ILE A 54 -0.39 4.85 4.03
N VAL A 55 -1.23 4.02 3.41
CA VAL A 55 -2.34 4.48 2.58
C VAL A 55 -3.59 3.81 3.09
N GLN A 56 -4.58 4.62 3.43
CA GLN A 56 -5.89 4.13 3.85
C GLN A 56 -6.94 4.76 2.95
N ASN A 57 -7.89 3.94 2.48
CA ASN A 57 -8.94 4.42 1.60
C ASN A 57 -10.28 3.83 1.99
N SER A 58 -11.35 4.58 1.69
CA SER A 58 -12.71 4.06 1.79
C SER A 58 -12.96 3.04 0.71
N THR A 59 -13.89 2.12 0.96
CA THR A 59 -14.25 1.08 0.01
C THR A 59 -15.75 1.00 -0.18
N GLN A 60 -16.15 0.46 -1.32
CA GLN A 60 -17.56 0.19 -1.60
C GLN A 60 -18.02 -1.05 -0.83
N GLU A 61 -17.17 -2.06 -0.74
CA GLU A 61 -17.45 -3.27 0.01
C GLU A 61 -17.19 -3.05 1.49
N GLU A 62 -18.00 -3.69 2.34
CA GLU A 62 -17.79 -3.61 3.77
C GLU A 62 -16.43 -4.20 4.18
N PHE A 63 -16.08 -5.34 3.60
CA PHE A 63 -14.77 -5.98 3.81
C PHE A 63 -14.22 -6.50 2.50
N ILE A 64 -12.90 -6.44 2.37
CA ILE A 64 -12.20 -6.99 1.21
C ILE A 64 -11.45 -8.24 1.66
N PRO A 65 -11.64 -9.39 0.98
CA PRO A 65 -10.88 -10.60 1.34
C PRO A 65 -9.40 -10.39 1.07
N ILE A 66 -8.57 -10.51 2.09
CA ILE A 66 -7.14 -10.23 1.98
C ILE A 66 -6.36 -11.47 1.51
N SER A 67 -6.80 -12.66 1.90
CA SER A 67 -6.03 -13.87 1.70
C SER A 67 -5.61 -14.14 0.26
N SER A 68 -6.39 -13.69 -0.72
CA SER A 68 -6.08 -13.90 -2.13
C SER A 68 -5.79 -12.62 -2.90
N LEU A 69 -5.69 -11.49 -2.21
CA LEU A 69 -5.52 -10.18 -2.87
C LEU A 69 -4.24 -10.05 -3.69
N PHE A 70 -3.20 -10.75 -3.25
CA PHE A 70 -1.89 -10.68 -3.91
C PHE A 70 -1.69 -11.74 -4.96
N GLU A 71 -2.69 -12.58 -5.19
CA GLU A 71 -2.62 -13.58 -6.25
C GLU A 71 -2.89 -12.89 -7.58
N ARG A 72 -2.12 -13.30 -8.61
CA ARG A 72 -2.24 -12.72 -9.93
C ARG A 72 -3.62 -12.96 -10.51
N GLY A 73 -4.25 -11.92 -11.03
CA GLY A 73 -5.55 -12.00 -11.67
C GLY A 73 -6.74 -11.89 -10.75
N VAL A 74 -6.52 -11.80 -9.43
CA VAL A 74 -7.61 -11.63 -8.48
C VAL A 74 -7.89 -10.16 -8.30
N SER A 75 -9.10 -9.72 -8.67
CA SER A 75 -9.49 -8.33 -8.53
C SER A 75 -10.99 -8.19 -8.70
N SER A 76 -11.61 -7.37 -7.86
CA SER A 76 -13.02 -7.02 -8.00
C SER A 76 -13.27 -6.08 -9.18
N LYS A 77 -12.19 -5.52 -9.74
CA LYS A 77 -12.27 -4.56 -10.85
C LYS A 77 -11.59 -5.06 -12.12
N GLY A 78 -11.28 -6.35 -12.18
CA GLY A 78 -10.58 -6.93 -13.29
C GLY A 78 -9.11 -7.14 -12.98
N ASP A 79 -8.36 -7.52 -14.01
CA ASP A 79 -7.01 -8.06 -13.83
C ASP A 79 -5.97 -7.03 -13.41
N HIS A 80 -6.20 -5.74 -13.68
CA HIS A 80 -5.20 -4.71 -13.39
C HIS A 80 -4.81 -4.66 -11.92
N ARG A 81 -5.80 -4.70 -11.03
CA ARG A 81 -5.56 -4.59 -9.60
C ARG A 81 -4.83 -5.79 -9.06
N GLY A 82 -5.23 -6.98 -9.49
CA GLY A 82 -4.56 -8.20 -9.05
C GLY A 82 -3.13 -8.27 -9.54
N ILE A 83 -2.87 -7.85 -10.78
CA ILE A 83 -1.53 -7.81 -11.33
C ILE A 83 -0.66 -6.80 -10.58
N GLY A 84 -1.21 -5.62 -10.27
CA GLY A 84 -0.48 -4.61 -9.53
C GLY A 84 0.00 -5.10 -8.18
N LEU A 85 -0.89 -5.71 -7.40
CA LEU A 85 -0.52 -6.22 -6.07
C LEU A 85 0.43 -7.40 -6.15
N ALA A 86 0.31 -8.25 -7.18
CA ALA A 86 1.26 -9.33 -7.39
C ALA A 86 2.66 -8.77 -7.69
N ASN A 87 2.74 -7.68 -8.45
CA ASN A 87 4.01 -7.02 -8.71
C ASN A 87 4.62 -6.44 -7.44
N VAL A 88 3.79 -5.86 -6.56
CA VAL A 88 4.26 -5.39 -5.26
C VAL A 88 4.92 -6.54 -4.50
N ARG A 89 4.27 -7.70 -4.46
CA ARG A 89 4.80 -8.87 -3.79
C ARG A 89 6.15 -9.27 -4.36
N ASN A 90 6.23 -9.31 -5.69
CA ASN A 90 7.49 -9.68 -6.35
C ASN A 90 8.61 -8.70 -6.02
N ILE A 91 8.32 -7.40 -5.97
CA ILE A 91 9.31 -6.40 -5.62
C ILE A 91 9.75 -6.57 -4.16
N LEU A 92 8.79 -6.69 -3.24
CA LEU A 92 9.10 -6.77 -1.82
C LEU A 92 9.84 -8.05 -1.44
N ASP A 93 9.66 -9.12 -2.20
CA ASP A 93 10.36 -10.38 -1.96
C ASP A 93 11.88 -10.24 -2.11
N ASN A 94 12.35 -9.19 -2.75
CA ASN A 94 13.79 -8.92 -2.87
C ASN A 94 14.39 -8.24 -1.63
N TYR A 95 13.56 -7.91 -0.64
CA TYR A 95 13.99 -7.15 0.54
C TYR A 95 13.71 -7.94 1.81
N GLN A 96 14.71 -8.08 2.67
CA GLN A 96 14.54 -8.71 3.98
C GLN A 96 14.16 -7.70 5.05
N ASN A 97 14.36 -6.42 4.78
CA ASN A 97 14.14 -5.34 5.72
C ASN A 97 12.82 -4.61 5.53
N ILE A 98 11.95 -5.12 4.68
CA ILE A 98 10.68 -4.48 4.36
C ILE A 98 9.54 -5.45 4.65
N SER A 99 8.50 -4.96 5.31
CA SER A 99 7.29 -5.72 5.54
C SER A 99 6.08 -4.92 5.10
N LEU A 100 5.02 -5.61 4.74
CA LEU A 100 3.78 -5.01 4.31
C LEU A 100 2.66 -5.51 5.21
N LYS A 101 1.90 -4.59 5.78
CA LYS A 101 0.71 -4.90 6.55
C LYS A 101 -0.51 -4.45 5.77
N THR A 102 -1.42 -5.37 5.52
CA THR A 102 -2.65 -5.10 4.79
C THR A 102 -3.83 -5.40 5.71
N GLU A 103 -4.72 -4.43 5.87
CA GLU A 103 -5.90 -4.60 6.72
C GLU A 103 -7.15 -4.17 5.99
N SER A 104 -8.21 -4.98 6.11
CA SER A 104 -9.55 -4.60 5.68
C SER A 104 -10.38 -4.36 6.94
N MET A 105 -10.95 -3.18 7.04
CA MET A 105 -11.84 -2.80 8.13
C MET A 105 -13.18 -2.42 7.54
N THR A 106 -14.16 -2.11 8.38
CA THR A 106 -15.50 -1.77 7.90
C THR A 106 -15.44 -0.59 6.94
N PHE A 107 -15.67 -0.86 5.65
CA PHE A 107 -15.63 0.12 4.56
C PHE A 107 -14.31 0.88 4.45
N ALA A 108 -13.20 0.27 4.90
CA ALA A 108 -11.88 0.87 4.83
C ALA A 108 -10.83 -0.19 4.55
N PHE A 109 -9.79 0.20 3.80
CA PHE A 109 -8.70 -0.70 3.42
C PHE A 109 -7.38 0.03 3.63
N THR A 110 -6.44 -0.63 4.28
CA THR A 110 -5.15 -0.02 4.63
C THR A 110 -4.00 -0.85 4.14
N GLN A 111 -3.01 -0.17 3.52
CA GLN A 111 -1.71 -0.75 3.18
C GLN A 111 -0.65 0.02 3.94
N GLU A 112 0.16 -0.68 4.71
CA GLU A 112 1.22 -0.06 5.50
C GLU A 112 2.54 -0.72 5.14
N LEU A 113 3.45 0.07 4.57
CA LEU A 113 4.78 -0.37 4.18
C LEU A 113 5.77 0.04 5.26
N ASN A 114 6.43 -0.95 5.86
CA ASN A 114 7.42 -0.72 6.92
C ASN A 114 8.80 -1.03 6.37
N ILE A 115 9.67 -0.03 6.35
CA ILE A 115 11.03 -0.15 5.82
C ILE A 115 12.00 0.07 6.97
N SER A 116 12.78 -0.96 7.33
CA SER A 116 13.86 -0.79 8.30
C SER A 116 15.04 -0.16 7.58
N LYS A 117 15.64 0.87 8.17
CA LYS A 117 16.73 1.61 7.54
C LYS A 117 17.97 0.76 7.33
N LYS A 118 18.12 -0.28 8.15
CA LYS A 118 19.21 -1.24 7.99
C LYS A 118 18.65 -2.62 7.77
N ALA A 119 19.21 -3.30 6.83
CA ALA A 119 18.88 -4.68 6.57
C ALA A 119 19.41 -5.59 7.68
#